data_87e9d564a91561b9221160b36a07bc19
#
_entry.id   87e9d564a91561b9221160b36a07bc19
#
_cell.length_a   1.000
_cell.length_b   1.000
_cell.length_c   1.000
_cell.angle_alpha   90.00
_cell.angle_beta   90.00
_cell.angle_gamma   90.00
#
_symmetry.space_group_name_H-M   'P 1'
#
loop_
_entity.id
_entity.type
_entity.pdbx_description
1 polymer ?
#
loop_
_entity_poly.entity_id
_entity_poly.type
_entity_poly.pdbx_seq_one_letter_code
_entity_poly.pdbx_strand_id
1 'polypeptide(L)'
;LSAGPLALRSLCRDCLADHEAPGPLRRCPACGSPRLIRHAERDALSLAHIDCDAFYATIEKRDDPRLQDMPVIVGGGKRGVVSTCCYIARTYGVRSAMPMFKALQACPEAVVIKPDMAKYVAVGREVRRMMRELTPLVEPLSIDEAFLDLSGTERLHHASPAATLARFAGRVETELGITISVGLSYAKFLAKVASDLDKPRGFSIIGRAEAVGFLADKPVGLIPGMGPASVAKLAEGGFRLIGDLREAPVEKLFRLAGKDGPRLRNLANGIDPRQVTPERETKSVSSETTLDVDLAHFEELEPILWRLCEKTSKRLKAQELAGRTVTLKLKTADFQIITRAARLPEPTQLAARLFAAGRDLLKREC
;
A
#
# COMPACT_ATOMS: atom_id res chain seq x y z
N LEU A 1 6.77 -15.53 -47.37
CA LEU A 1 5.98 -14.39 -46.89
C LEU A 1 6.60 -13.96 -45.56
N SER A 2 7.48 -12.94 -45.59
CA SER A 2 8.03 -12.30 -44.39
C SER A 2 6.87 -11.59 -43.66
N ALA A 3 6.54 -12.01 -42.44
CA ALA A 3 5.67 -11.24 -41.59
C ALA A 3 6.29 -9.85 -41.40
N GLY A 4 5.62 -8.82 -41.92
CA GLY A 4 6.02 -7.45 -41.68
C GLY A 4 6.11 -7.14 -40.17
N PRO A 5 6.85 -6.10 -39.78
CA PRO A 5 6.95 -5.76 -38.36
C PRO A 5 5.56 -5.55 -37.78
N LEU A 6 5.23 -6.28 -36.71
CA LEU A 6 3.97 -6.15 -35.98
C LEU A 6 3.83 -4.67 -35.58
N ALA A 7 2.75 -4.03 -36.05
CA ALA A 7 2.44 -2.66 -35.70
C ALA A 7 2.31 -2.52 -34.18
N LEU A 8 3.07 -1.60 -33.58
CA LEU A 8 3.05 -1.35 -32.17
C LEU A 8 1.93 -0.36 -31.84
N ARG A 9 0.97 -0.81 -31.04
CA ARG A 9 -0.12 0.04 -30.56
C ARG A 9 0.34 0.84 -29.32
N SER A 10 -0.01 2.13 -29.30
CA SER A 10 0.34 3.07 -28.24
C SER A 10 -0.88 3.86 -27.82
N LEU A 11 -1.33 3.66 -26.56
CA LEU A 11 -2.44 4.41 -25.97
C LEU A 11 -1.90 5.66 -25.27
N CYS A 12 -2.38 6.83 -25.63
CA CYS A 12 -2.06 8.07 -24.92
C CYS A 12 -2.84 8.16 -23.61
N ARG A 13 -2.15 8.43 -22.51
CA ARG A 13 -2.78 8.59 -21.19
C ARG A 13 -3.55 9.90 -21.03
N ASP A 14 -3.26 10.90 -21.87
CA ASP A 14 -3.84 12.24 -21.73
C ASP A 14 -5.07 12.44 -22.61
N CYS A 15 -4.97 12.14 -23.89
CA CYS A 15 -6.10 12.31 -24.81
C CYS A 15 -6.84 11.00 -25.13
N LEU A 16 -6.36 9.87 -24.61
CA LEU A 16 -6.90 8.51 -24.80
C LEU A 16 -6.90 8.02 -26.26
N ALA A 17 -6.24 8.74 -27.17
CA ALA A 17 -6.10 8.28 -28.55
C ALA A 17 -5.18 7.05 -28.59
N ASP A 18 -5.60 6.07 -29.37
CA ASP A 18 -4.84 4.83 -29.63
C ASP A 18 -4.24 4.91 -31.02
N HIS A 19 -2.95 4.71 -31.12
CA HIS A 19 -2.19 4.84 -32.37
C HIS A 19 -1.50 3.53 -32.69
N GLU A 20 -1.56 3.18 -33.95
CA GLU A 20 -0.75 2.13 -34.56
C GLU A 20 0.41 2.75 -35.34
N ALA A 21 1.63 2.24 -35.11
CA ALA A 21 2.81 2.73 -35.81
C ALA A 21 3.79 1.57 -36.05
N PRO A 22 4.62 1.65 -37.10
CA PRO A 22 5.62 0.63 -37.42
C PRO A 22 6.76 0.55 -36.39
N GLY A 23 6.80 1.48 -35.45
CA GLY A 23 7.79 1.54 -34.37
C GLY A 23 7.30 2.29 -33.13
N PRO A 24 8.09 2.35 -32.07
CA PRO A 24 7.68 2.98 -30.82
C PRO A 24 7.56 4.51 -30.97
N LEU A 25 6.36 5.05 -30.77
CA LEU A 25 6.11 6.48 -30.73
C LEU A 25 6.80 7.11 -29.52
N ARG A 26 7.48 8.23 -29.66
CA ARG A 26 8.03 9.01 -28.54
C ARG A 26 6.99 9.92 -27.93
N ARG A 27 6.05 10.42 -28.71
CA ARG A 27 4.97 11.32 -28.28
C ARG A 27 3.68 10.94 -29.00
N CYS A 28 2.57 11.29 -28.41
CA CYS A 28 1.25 11.12 -29.01
C CYS A 28 1.11 12.03 -30.22
N PRO A 29 0.78 11.49 -31.44
CA PRO A 29 0.55 12.31 -32.61
C PRO A 29 -0.62 13.29 -32.48
N ALA A 30 -1.62 12.98 -31.67
CA ALA A 30 -2.82 13.79 -31.51
C ALA A 30 -2.63 14.97 -30.52
N CYS A 31 -1.89 14.80 -29.42
CA CYS A 31 -1.78 15.84 -28.40
C CYS A 31 -0.34 16.17 -27.96
N GLY A 32 0.67 15.52 -28.54
CA GLY A 32 2.09 15.76 -28.23
C GLY A 32 2.58 15.16 -26.89
N SER A 33 1.69 14.53 -26.12
CA SER A 33 2.05 13.96 -24.80
C SER A 33 3.10 12.85 -24.92
N PRO A 34 4.10 12.80 -24.02
CA PRO A 34 5.05 11.69 -23.93
C PRO A 34 4.47 10.49 -23.16
N ARG A 35 3.31 10.64 -22.48
CA ARG A 35 2.72 9.63 -21.61
C ARG A 35 1.96 8.58 -22.42
N LEU A 36 2.69 7.60 -22.95
CA LEU A 36 2.16 6.54 -23.82
C LEU A 36 2.27 5.17 -23.13
N ILE A 37 1.18 4.42 -23.14
CA ILE A 37 1.13 3.02 -22.70
C ILE A 37 1.36 2.13 -23.92
N ARG A 38 2.39 1.28 -23.82
CA ARG A 38 2.78 0.33 -24.88
C ARG A 38 2.99 -1.03 -24.23
N HIS A 39 2.13 -1.95 -24.53
CA HIS A 39 2.27 -3.32 -24.07
C HIS A 39 1.41 -4.24 -24.93
N ALA A 40 1.95 -5.39 -25.31
CA ALA A 40 1.25 -6.33 -26.18
C ALA A 40 -0.05 -6.86 -25.54
N GLU A 41 -0.05 -7.09 -24.23
CA GLU A 41 -1.19 -7.63 -23.50
C GLU A 41 -2.08 -6.57 -22.85
N ARG A 42 -1.85 -5.26 -23.07
CA ARG A 42 -2.53 -4.17 -22.34
C ARG A 42 -4.07 -4.24 -22.40
N ASP A 43 -4.62 -4.76 -23.49
CA ASP A 43 -6.06 -4.83 -23.71
C ASP A 43 -6.66 -6.14 -23.17
N ALA A 44 -5.81 -7.12 -22.82
CA ALA A 44 -6.21 -8.43 -22.29
C ALA A 44 -6.06 -8.56 -20.75
N LEU A 45 -5.36 -7.62 -20.12
CA LEU A 45 -5.12 -7.60 -18.69
C LEU A 45 -6.21 -6.78 -17.97
N SER A 46 -6.67 -7.27 -16.82
CA SER A 46 -7.81 -6.67 -16.13
C SER A 46 -7.60 -6.42 -14.63
N LEU A 47 -6.59 -7.05 -14.01
CA LEU A 47 -6.29 -6.81 -12.60
C LEU A 47 -5.39 -5.60 -12.43
N ALA A 48 -5.87 -4.60 -11.73
CA ALA A 48 -5.13 -3.37 -11.45
C ALA A 48 -4.83 -3.20 -9.96
N HIS A 49 -3.70 -2.55 -9.67
CA HIS A 49 -3.41 -1.95 -8.38
C HIS A 49 -3.27 -0.46 -8.57
N ILE A 50 -3.95 0.30 -7.73
CA ILE A 50 -3.93 1.76 -7.72
C ILE A 50 -3.40 2.23 -6.39
N ASP A 51 -2.48 3.21 -6.42
CA ASP A 51 -1.84 3.77 -5.24
C ASP A 51 -1.70 5.29 -5.43
N CYS A 52 -2.17 6.07 -4.45
CA CYS A 52 -2.09 7.52 -4.49
C CYS A 52 -0.67 7.99 -4.17
N ASP A 53 -0.09 8.81 -5.06
CA ASP A 53 1.30 9.24 -4.97
C ASP A 53 1.55 10.15 -3.78
N ALA A 54 2.41 9.72 -2.84
CA ALA A 54 2.77 10.46 -1.63
C ALA A 54 1.55 11.07 -0.92
N PHE A 55 0.50 10.29 -0.74
CA PHE A 55 -0.89 10.66 -0.52
C PHE A 55 -1.10 11.87 0.40
N TYR A 56 -0.67 11.78 1.66
CA TYR A 56 -0.88 12.89 2.61
C TYR A 56 -0.14 14.14 2.18
N ALA A 57 1.12 13.99 1.77
CA ALA A 57 1.95 15.13 1.37
C ALA A 57 1.42 15.80 0.09
N THR A 58 0.85 15.03 -0.83
CA THR A 58 0.22 15.56 -2.05
C THR A 58 -1.05 16.36 -1.71
N ILE A 59 -1.86 15.90 -0.77
CA ILE A 59 -3.04 16.63 -0.31
C ILE A 59 -2.64 17.95 0.35
N GLU A 60 -1.61 17.95 1.22
CA GLU A 60 -1.14 19.18 1.85
C GLU A 60 -0.60 20.20 0.81
N LYS A 61 0.14 19.73 -0.19
CA LYS A 61 0.62 20.58 -1.29
C LYS A 61 -0.51 21.10 -2.19
N ARG A 62 -1.55 20.29 -2.40
CA ARG A 62 -2.75 20.73 -3.13
C ARG A 62 -3.46 21.87 -2.43
N ASP A 63 -3.62 21.74 -1.11
CA ASP A 63 -4.39 22.67 -0.28
C ASP A 63 -3.61 23.96 0.04
N ASP A 64 -2.28 23.91 0.00
CA ASP A 64 -1.40 25.09 0.17
C ASP A 64 -0.37 25.20 -0.97
N PRO A 65 -0.64 26.02 -1.99
CA PRO A 65 0.27 26.21 -3.13
C PRO A 65 1.69 26.67 -2.76
N ARG A 66 1.90 27.29 -1.60
CA ARG A 66 3.23 27.70 -1.13
C ARG A 66 4.16 26.50 -0.87
N LEU A 67 3.58 25.33 -0.67
CA LEU A 67 4.32 24.08 -0.45
C LEU A 67 4.77 23.39 -1.75
N GLN A 68 4.34 23.89 -2.92
CA GLN A 68 4.50 23.17 -4.18
C GLN A 68 5.95 22.77 -4.45
N ASP A 69 6.89 23.67 -4.26
CA ASP A 69 8.32 23.44 -4.52
C ASP A 69 9.13 23.15 -3.24
N MET A 70 8.45 22.98 -2.10
CA MET A 70 9.09 22.71 -0.82
C MET A 70 9.18 21.22 -0.53
N PRO A 71 10.24 20.75 0.15
CA PRO A 71 10.25 19.42 0.74
C PRO A 71 9.23 19.35 1.88
N VAL A 72 8.21 18.49 1.78
CA VAL A 72 7.13 18.34 2.76
C VAL A 72 7.20 16.95 3.40
N ILE A 73 7.14 16.94 4.73
CA ILE A 73 7.03 15.73 5.55
C ILE A 73 5.74 15.82 6.36
N VAL A 74 4.85 14.86 6.19
CA VAL A 74 3.70 14.69 7.07
C VAL A 74 4.07 13.72 8.18
N GLY A 75 4.03 14.19 9.42
CA GLY A 75 4.47 13.44 10.58
C GLY A 75 4.55 14.36 11.79
N GLY A 76 5.37 14.03 12.76
CA GLY A 76 5.61 14.88 13.91
C GLY A 76 5.62 14.14 15.24
N GLY A 77 5.73 14.91 16.32
CA GLY A 77 5.92 14.37 17.65
C GLY A 77 7.39 14.06 17.97
N LYS A 78 7.73 14.15 19.26
CA LYS A 78 9.11 13.98 19.77
C LYS A 78 9.69 12.61 19.43
N ARG A 79 8.87 11.56 19.53
CA ARG A 79 9.20 10.16 19.19
C ARG A 79 8.41 9.66 17.98
N GLY A 80 7.93 10.57 17.14
CA GLY A 80 7.14 10.23 15.97
C GLY A 80 7.96 9.76 14.78
N VAL A 81 7.25 9.30 13.78
CA VAL A 81 7.82 8.86 12.50
C VAL A 81 7.21 9.66 11.35
N VAL A 82 7.87 9.63 10.22
CA VAL A 82 7.33 10.10 8.94
C VAL A 82 6.13 9.21 8.55
N SER A 83 4.94 9.78 8.49
CA SER A 83 3.77 9.10 7.94
C SER A 83 3.87 9.03 6.42
N THR A 84 4.14 10.18 5.78
CA THR A 84 4.37 10.30 4.34
C THR A 84 5.30 11.48 4.08
N CYS A 85 6.07 11.42 3.00
CA CYS A 85 6.87 12.54 2.54
C CYS A 85 6.71 12.72 1.02
N CYS A 86 6.76 13.97 0.56
CA CYS A 86 6.66 14.28 -0.86
C CYS A 86 7.91 13.82 -1.63
N TYR A 87 7.82 13.79 -2.96
CA TYR A 87 8.93 13.32 -3.79
C TYR A 87 10.18 14.20 -3.67
N ILE A 88 10.05 15.49 -3.42
CA ILE A 88 11.20 16.37 -3.15
C ILE A 88 11.91 15.91 -1.86
N ALA A 89 11.20 15.69 -0.75
CA ALA A 89 11.81 15.17 0.47
C ALA A 89 12.44 13.78 0.29
N ARG A 90 11.89 12.93 -0.60
CA ARG A 90 12.47 11.61 -0.93
C ARG A 90 13.82 11.71 -1.62
N THR A 91 14.13 12.79 -2.37
CA THR A 91 15.46 12.99 -2.99
C THR A 91 16.55 13.21 -1.94
N TYR A 92 16.20 13.72 -0.75
CA TYR A 92 17.09 13.85 0.40
C TYR A 92 17.22 12.54 1.21
N GLY A 93 16.59 11.45 0.77
CA GLY A 93 16.65 10.17 1.46
C GLY A 93 15.56 9.96 2.52
N VAL A 94 14.63 10.89 2.70
CA VAL A 94 13.50 10.73 3.64
C VAL A 94 12.55 9.64 3.13
N ARG A 95 12.07 8.77 4.05
CA ARG A 95 11.16 7.66 3.74
C ARG A 95 10.08 7.54 4.82
N SER A 96 8.93 6.98 4.45
CA SER A 96 7.88 6.60 5.41
C SER A 96 8.43 5.67 6.48
N ALA A 97 7.88 5.76 7.69
CA ALA A 97 8.31 5.09 8.91
C ALA A 97 9.71 5.49 9.44
N MET A 98 10.44 6.39 8.77
CA MET A 98 11.69 6.93 9.29
C MET A 98 11.44 7.76 10.56
N PRO A 99 12.25 7.61 11.63
CA PRO A 99 12.15 8.49 12.80
C PRO A 99 12.28 9.97 12.41
N MET A 100 11.43 10.83 12.96
CA MET A 100 11.38 12.26 12.61
C MET A 100 12.74 12.96 12.75
N PHE A 101 13.51 12.65 13.81
CA PHE A 101 14.83 13.25 14.00
C PHE A 101 15.82 12.90 12.87
N LYS A 102 15.77 11.65 12.36
CA LYS A 102 16.58 11.25 11.19
C LYS A 102 16.11 11.90 9.90
N ALA A 103 14.80 12.05 9.74
CA ALA A 103 14.22 12.72 8.58
C ALA A 103 14.65 14.20 8.53
N LEU A 104 14.63 14.90 9.67
CA LEU A 104 15.08 16.28 9.77
C LEU A 104 16.61 16.45 9.65
N GLN A 105 17.40 15.46 10.06
CA GLN A 105 18.83 15.42 9.77
C GLN A 105 19.11 15.28 8.27
N ALA A 106 18.31 14.45 7.57
CA ALA A 106 18.47 14.24 6.13
C ALA A 106 17.96 15.43 5.29
N CYS A 107 16.89 16.10 5.76
CA CYS A 107 16.27 17.22 5.07
C CYS A 107 15.90 18.32 6.10
N PRO A 108 16.88 19.16 6.53
CA PRO A 108 16.64 20.20 7.55
C PRO A 108 15.64 21.26 7.12
N GLU A 109 15.53 21.52 5.83
CA GLU A 109 14.63 22.51 5.22
C GLU A 109 13.20 22.01 5.05
N ALA A 110 12.90 20.77 5.46
CA ALA A 110 11.58 20.21 5.25
C ALA A 110 10.51 20.91 6.09
N VAL A 111 9.41 21.25 5.43
CA VAL A 111 8.20 21.71 6.12
C VAL A 111 7.52 20.49 6.74
N VAL A 112 7.43 20.45 8.06
CA VAL A 112 6.78 19.36 8.81
C VAL A 112 5.34 19.74 9.10
N ILE A 113 4.42 18.90 8.65
CA ILE A 113 2.98 19.08 8.82
C ILE A 113 2.44 17.95 9.70
N LYS A 114 1.67 18.33 10.73
CA LYS A 114 0.98 17.36 11.59
C LYS A 114 -0.13 16.66 10.78
N PRO A 115 -0.27 15.32 10.86
CA PRO A 115 -1.27 14.60 10.09
C PRO A 115 -2.71 15.04 10.43
N ASP A 116 -3.49 15.39 9.41
CA ASP A 116 -4.95 15.55 9.48
C ASP A 116 -5.64 14.31 8.90
N MET A 117 -5.85 13.31 9.75
CA MET A 117 -6.45 12.05 9.32
C MET A 117 -7.90 12.19 8.85
N ALA A 118 -8.65 13.18 9.33
CA ALA A 118 -10.03 13.39 8.88
C ALA A 118 -10.06 13.83 7.41
N LYS A 119 -9.19 14.77 7.06
CA LYS A 119 -9.00 15.25 5.69
C LYS A 119 -8.56 14.12 4.75
N TYR A 120 -7.54 13.34 5.13
CA TYR A 120 -7.02 12.26 4.28
C TYR A 120 -8.04 11.14 4.08
N VAL A 121 -8.79 10.77 5.11
CA VAL A 121 -9.86 9.78 5.02
C VAL A 121 -10.97 10.26 4.09
N ALA A 122 -11.33 11.55 4.13
CA ALA A 122 -12.33 12.11 3.23
C ALA A 122 -11.91 12.00 1.77
N VAL A 123 -10.68 12.40 1.44
CA VAL A 123 -10.13 12.28 0.06
C VAL A 123 -10.03 10.82 -0.36
N GLY A 124 -9.53 9.92 0.51
CA GLY A 124 -9.45 8.49 0.19
C GLY A 124 -10.80 7.82 -0.05
N ARG A 125 -11.86 8.27 0.66
CA ARG A 125 -13.23 7.81 0.40
C ARG A 125 -13.71 8.23 -0.98
N GLU A 126 -13.38 9.44 -1.39
CA GLU A 126 -13.77 9.95 -2.70
C GLU A 126 -13.04 9.21 -3.83
N VAL A 127 -11.72 9.00 -3.72
CA VAL A 127 -10.98 8.14 -4.67
C VAL A 127 -11.63 6.77 -4.77
N ARG A 128 -11.98 6.16 -3.62
CA ARG A 128 -12.62 4.83 -3.59
C ARG A 128 -14.02 4.84 -4.19
N ARG A 129 -14.80 5.93 -4.00
CA ARG A 129 -16.09 6.08 -4.65
C ARG A 129 -15.93 6.08 -6.17
N MET A 130 -14.98 6.86 -6.69
CA MET A 130 -14.64 6.90 -8.11
C MET A 130 -14.15 5.54 -8.65
N MET A 131 -13.36 4.77 -7.86
CA MET A 131 -12.97 3.40 -8.23
C MET A 131 -14.18 2.47 -8.42
N ARG A 132 -15.20 2.60 -7.56
CA ARG A 132 -16.43 1.79 -7.67
C ARG A 132 -17.28 2.12 -8.88
N GLU A 133 -17.08 3.27 -9.51
CA GLU A 133 -17.70 3.59 -10.82
C GLU A 133 -17.10 2.76 -11.96
N LEU A 134 -15.86 2.25 -11.78
CA LEU A 134 -15.19 1.42 -12.79
C LEU A 134 -15.62 -0.04 -12.69
N THR A 135 -15.75 -0.56 -11.48
CA THR A 135 -16.08 -1.96 -11.19
C THR A 135 -16.56 -2.11 -9.74
N PRO A 136 -17.49 -3.01 -9.43
CA PRO A 136 -17.84 -3.35 -8.07
C PRO A 136 -16.72 -4.12 -7.36
N LEU A 137 -15.79 -4.74 -8.11
CA LEU A 137 -14.69 -5.54 -7.58
C LEU A 137 -13.51 -4.64 -7.19
N VAL A 138 -13.67 -3.89 -6.10
CA VAL A 138 -12.64 -3.02 -5.50
C VAL A 138 -12.29 -3.54 -4.12
N GLU A 139 -11.04 -3.98 -3.93
CA GLU A 139 -10.49 -4.43 -2.64
C GLU A 139 -9.56 -3.38 -2.05
N PRO A 140 -10.00 -2.57 -1.08
CA PRO A 140 -9.13 -1.61 -0.41
C PRO A 140 -8.07 -2.31 0.45
N LEU A 141 -6.82 -1.85 0.36
CA LEU A 141 -5.72 -2.30 1.21
C LEU A 141 -5.45 -1.28 2.33
N SER A 142 -5.54 0.00 2.00
CA SER A 142 -5.37 1.14 2.91
C SER A 142 -6.35 2.26 2.53
N ILE A 143 -6.14 3.47 3.02
CA ILE A 143 -6.94 4.64 2.62
C ILE A 143 -6.57 5.18 1.25
N ASP A 144 -5.41 4.83 0.72
CA ASP A 144 -4.78 5.36 -0.49
C ASP A 144 -4.49 4.31 -1.57
N GLU A 145 -4.69 3.01 -1.28
CA GLU A 145 -4.44 1.96 -2.26
C GLU A 145 -5.56 0.91 -2.31
N ALA A 146 -5.78 0.35 -3.50
CA ALA A 146 -6.74 -0.71 -3.73
C ALA A 146 -6.36 -1.59 -4.93
N PHE A 147 -6.82 -2.84 -4.91
CA PHE A 147 -6.93 -3.67 -6.11
C PHE A 147 -8.29 -3.50 -6.77
N LEU A 148 -8.30 -3.55 -8.09
CA LEU A 148 -9.50 -3.56 -8.92
C LEU A 148 -9.45 -4.75 -9.88
N ASP A 149 -10.60 -5.37 -10.12
CA ASP A 149 -10.77 -6.29 -11.23
C ASP A 149 -11.76 -5.68 -12.24
N LEU A 150 -11.26 -5.37 -13.43
CA LEU A 150 -12.03 -4.79 -14.53
C LEU A 150 -12.48 -5.85 -15.54
N SER A 151 -12.38 -7.14 -15.22
CA SER A 151 -12.84 -8.21 -16.12
C SER A 151 -14.31 -8.03 -16.48
N GLY A 152 -14.62 -8.04 -17.78
CA GLY A 152 -15.98 -7.93 -18.30
C GLY A 152 -16.58 -6.51 -18.26
N THR A 153 -15.79 -5.49 -17.94
CA THR A 153 -16.26 -4.09 -17.89
C THR A 153 -16.11 -3.34 -19.21
N GLU A 154 -15.52 -3.95 -20.25
CA GLU A 154 -15.19 -3.31 -21.52
C GLU A 154 -16.43 -2.76 -22.23
N ARG A 155 -17.54 -3.49 -22.16
CA ARG A 155 -18.83 -3.08 -22.76
C ARG A 155 -19.43 -1.89 -22.01
N LEU A 156 -19.27 -1.86 -20.69
CA LEU A 156 -19.78 -0.77 -19.83
C LEU A 156 -19.03 0.54 -20.12
N HIS A 157 -17.73 0.46 -20.25
CA HIS A 157 -16.87 1.63 -20.41
C HIS A 157 -16.58 1.99 -21.87
N HIS A 158 -17.00 1.14 -22.82
CA HIS A 158 -16.65 1.24 -24.25
C HIS A 158 -15.13 1.42 -24.47
N ALA A 159 -14.33 0.75 -23.63
CA ALA A 159 -12.87 0.91 -23.60
C ALA A 159 -12.22 -0.33 -22.98
N SER A 160 -10.95 -0.58 -23.34
CA SER A 160 -10.16 -1.60 -22.64
C SER A 160 -9.87 -1.20 -21.18
N PRO A 161 -9.52 -2.17 -20.29
CA PRO A 161 -9.12 -1.87 -18.93
C PRO A 161 -8.00 -0.83 -18.84
N ALA A 162 -7.00 -0.90 -19.71
CA ALA A 162 -5.92 0.09 -19.76
C ALA A 162 -6.43 1.51 -20.07
N ALA A 163 -7.34 1.66 -21.04
CA ALA A 163 -7.91 2.96 -21.39
C ALA A 163 -8.84 3.49 -20.28
N THR A 164 -9.63 2.62 -19.66
CA THR A 164 -10.47 2.95 -18.51
C THR A 164 -9.64 3.46 -17.34
N LEU A 165 -8.54 2.79 -17.01
CA LEU A 165 -7.62 3.19 -15.94
C LEU A 165 -6.86 4.47 -16.27
N ALA A 166 -6.46 4.70 -17.53
CA ALA A 166 -5.83 5.95 -17.97
C ALA A 166 -6.79 7.14 -17.81
N ARG A 167 -8.06 6.97 -18.24
CA ARG A 167 -9.13 7.95 -18.04
C ARG A 167 -9.37 8.23 -16.55
N PHE A 168 -9.41 7.18 -15.76
CA PHE A 168 -9.58 7.29 -14.30
C PHE A 168 -8.44 8.08 -13.66
N ALA A 169 -7.18 7.80 -14.01
CA ALA A 169 -6.03 8.55 -13.50
C ALA A 169 -6.10 10.04 -13.83
N GLY A 170 -6.50 10.40 -15.05
CA GLY A 170 -6.75 11.78 -15.45
C GLY A 170 -7.89 12.43 -14.66
N ARG A 171 -8.99 11.71 -14.42
CA ARG A 171 -10.10 12.20 -13.60
C ARG A 171 -9.69 12.47 -12.15
N VAL A 172 -8.95 11.56 -11.52
CA VAL A 172 -8.44 11.76 -10.15
C VAL A 172 -7.58 13.02 -10.08
N GLU A 173 -6.72 13.22 -11.08
CA GLU A 173 -5.87 14.41 -11.15
C GLU A 173 -6.67 15.71 -11.32
N THR A 174 -7.66 15.72 -12.20
CA THR A 174 -8.46 16.93 -12.50
C THR A 174 -9.53 17.21 -11.44
N GLU A 175 -10.21 16.18 -10.90
CA GLU A 175 -11.32 16.34 -9.97
C GLU A 175 -10.86 16.47 -8.51
N LEU A 176 -9.76 15.77 -8.13
CA LEU A 176 -9.29 15.73 -6.75
C LEU A 176 -7.95 16.44 -6.53
N GLY A 177 -7.24 16.86 -7.58
CA GLY A 177 -5.97 17.55 -7.50
C GLY A 177 -4.83 16.71 -6.93
N ILE A 178 -4.93 15.38 -6.98
CA ILE A 178 -3.89 14.43 -6.55
C ILE A 178 -3.53 13.50 -7.70
N THR A 179 -2.37 12.84 -7.61
CA THR A 179 -1.96 11.87 -8.63
C THR A 179 -1.98 10.46 -8.09
N ILE A 180 -2.16 9.51 -9.01
CA ILE A 180 -2.12 8.08 -8.72
C ILE A 180 -1.13 7.38 -9.65
N SER A 181 -0.59 6.27 -9.17
CA SER A 181 0.17 5.32 -9.98
C SER A 181 -0.63 4.03 -10.14
N VAL A 182 -0.63 3.50 -11.36
CA VAL A 182 -1.41 2.34 -11.77
C VAL A 182 -0.47 1.21 -12.18
N GLY A 183 -0.69 0.03 -11.62
CA GLY A 183 -0.10 -1.21 -12.10
C GLY A 183 -1.18 -2.12 -12.67
N LEU A 184 -1.02 -2.57 -13.91
CA LEU A 184 -1.95 -3.47 -14.58
C LEU A 184 -1.27 -4.81 -14.85
N SER A 185 -1.95 -5.91 -14.51
CA SER A 185 -1.42 -7.26 -14.70
C SER A 185 -2.54 -8.31 -14.72
N TYR A 186 -2.16 -9.56 -14.74
CA TYR A 186 -3.06 -10.71 -14.61
C TYR A 186 -3.11 -11.29 -13.18
N ALA A 187 -2.26 -10.79 -12.28
CA ALA A 187 -2.12 -11.28 -10.91
C ALA A 187 -1.95 -10.11 -9.93
N LYS A 188 -2.56 -10.21 -8.75
CA LYS A 188 -2.58 -9.12 -7.75
C LYS A 188 -1.19 -8.65 -7.36
N PHE A 189 -0.26 -9.58 -7.05
CA PHE A 189 1.06 -9.18 -6.62
C PHE A 189 1.86 -8.47 -7.72
N LEU A 190 1.70 -8.90 -8.99
CA LEU A 190 2.34 -8.25 -10.14
C LEU A 190 1.76 -6.86 -10.40
N ALA A 191 0.44 -6.70 -10.29
CA ALA A 191 -0.20 -5.40 -10.39
C ALA A 191 0.33 -4.44 -9.31
N LYS A 192 0.51 -4.93 -8.05
CA LYS A 192 1.09 -4.12 -6.99
C LYS A 192 2.56 -3.78 -7.25
N VAL A 193 3.36 -4.71 -7.72
CA VAL A 193 4.74 -4.45 -8.12
C VAL A 193 4.78 -3.42 -9.26
N ALA A 194 3.94 -3.60 -10.28
CA ALA A 194 3.89 -2.70 -11.43
C ALA A 194 3.56 -1.26 -11.03
N SER A 195 2.64 -1.05 -10.08
CA SER A 195 2.26 0.31 -9.64
C SER A 195 3.41 1.09 -8.99
N ASP A 196 4.46 0.42 -8.53
CA ASP A 196 5.63 1.05 -7.89
C ASP A 196 6.77 1.37 -8.87
N LEU A 197 6.77 0.82 -10.10
CA LEU A 197 7.90 0.91 -11.02
C LEU A 197 8.18 2.33 -11.53
N ASP A 198 7.13 3.11 -11.75
CA ASP A 198 7.19 4.41 -12.45
C ASP A 198 6.63 5.56 -11.61
N LYS A 199 6.56 5.43 -10.28
CA LYS A 199 6.08 6.52 -9.41
C LYS A 199 6.94 7.77 -9.52
N PRO A 200 6.33 8.98 -9.48
CA PRO A 200 4.90 9.29 -9.43
C PRO A 200 4.20 9.32 -10.79
N ARG A 201 2.88 9.31 -10.79
CA ARG A 201 2.05 9.33 -12.01
C ARG A 201 2.34 8.15 -12.94
N GLY A 202 2.78 7.02 -12.37
CA GLY A 202 3.16 5.84 -13.12
C GLY A 202 1.97 5.12 -13.74
N PHE A 203 2.24 4.43 -14.86
CA PHE A 203 1.34 3.44 -15.41
C PHE A 203 2.19 2.32 -16.01
N SER A 204 2.34 1.26 -15.27
CA SER A 204 3.19 0.15 -15.67
C SER A 204 2.37 -1.14 -15.82
N ILE A 205 2.78 -1.96 -16.77
CA ILE A 205 2.15 -3.23 -17.09
C ILE A 205 3.18 -4.34 -16.92
N ILE A 206 2.76 -5.44 -16.30
CA ILE A 206 3.52 -6.70 -16.30
C ILE A 206 2.58 -7.77 -16.84
N GLY A 207 2.81 -8.23 -18.07
CA GLY A 207 2.02 -9.26 -18.74
C GLY A 207 2.48 -10.67 -18.41
N ARG A 208 1.78 -11.66 -18.96
CA ARG A 208 2.07 -13.08 -18.73
C ARG A 208 3.38 -13.49 -19.39
N ALA A 209 3.66 -12.96 -20.57
CA ALA A 209 4.80 -13.37 -21.37
C ALA A 209 6.15 -13.05 -20.70
N GLU A 210 6.26 -11.88 -20.06
CA GLU A 210 7.52 -11.44 -19.45
C GLU A 210 7.59 -11.62 -17.93
N ALA A 211 6.49 -11.90 -17.23
CA ALA A 211 6.43 -11.89 -15.77
C ALA A 211 7.55 -12.71 -15.10
N VAL A 212 7.77 -13.93 -15.57
CA VAL A 212 8.79 -14.83 -15.00
C VAL A 212 10.19 -14.32 -15.25
N GLY A 213 10.47 -13.81 -16.46
CA GLY A 213 11.74 -13.18 -16.81
C GLY A 213 11.97 -11.90 -16.02
N PHE A 214 10.95 -11.03 -15.92
CA PHE A 214 10.99 -9.80 -15.13
C PHE A 214 11.32 -10.05 -13.65
N LEU A 215 10.75 -11.12 -13.06
CA LEU A 215 10.95 -11.44 -11.66
C LEU A 215 12.31 -12.08 -11.35
N ALA A 216 12.94 -12.71 -12.33
CA ALA A 216 14.11 -13.57 -12.10
C ALA A 216 15.27 -12.87 -11.40
N ASP A 217 15.57 -11.65 -11.80
CA ASP A 217 16.70 -10.84 -11.30
C ASP A 217 16.29 -9.86 -10.17
N LYS A 218 15.04 -9.86 -9.76
CA LYS A 218 14.57 -8.96 -8.70
C LYS A 218 14.84 -9.52 -7.30
N PRO A 219 15.17 -8.65 -6.33
CA PRO A 219 15.38 -9.07 -4.95
C PRO A 219 14.07 -9.62 -4.35
N VAL A 220 14.18 -10.64 -3.49
CA VAL A 220 13.01 -11.25 -2.79
C VAL A 220 12.19 -10.22 -2.01
N GLY A 221 12.80 -9.12 -1.57
CA GLY A 221 12.10 -8.02 -0.89
C GLY A 221 11.09 -7.26 -1.76
N LEU A 222 11.11 -7.45 -3.08
CA LEU A 222 10.11 -6.89 -3.98
C LEU A 222 8.73 -7.56 -3.83
N ILE A 223 8.69 -8.79 -3.31
CA ILE A 223 7.42 -9.49 -3.08
C ILE A 223 6.64 -8.76 -1.96
N PRO A 224 5.41 -8.30 -2.23
CA PRO A 224 4.62 -7.59 -1.23
C PRO A 224 4.41 -8.41 0.05
N GLY A 225 4.69 -7.79 1.20
CA GLY A 225 4.64 -8.42 2.51
C GLY A 225 5.96 -9.04 2.98
N MET A 226 7.03 -8.98 2.18
CA MET A 226 8.38 -9.40 2.60
C MET A 226 9.08 -8.27 3.36
N GLY A 227 9.01 -8.32 4.70
CA GLY A 227 9.75 -7.39 5.56
C GLY A 227 11.24 -7.75 5.69
N PRO A 228 12.08 -6.81 6.24
CA PRO A 228 13.52 -7.02 6.38
C PRO A 228 13.91 -8.33 7.08
N ALA A 229 13.21 -8.74 8.13
CA ALA A 229 13.47 -9.99 8.84
C ALA A 229 13.25 -11.23 7.96
N SER A 230 12.18 -11.24 7.14
CA SER A 230 11.90 -12.33 6.21
C SER A 230 12.94 -12.37 5.08
N VAL A 231 13.34 -11.22 4.57
CA VAL A 231 14.39 -11.08 3.57
C VAL A 231 15.73 -11.62 4.11
N ALA A 232 16.13 -11.22 5.32
CA ALA A 232 17.34 -11.71 5.95
C ALA A 232 17.34 -13.24 6.11
N LYS A 233 16.23 -13.78 6.61
CA LYS A 233 16.08 -15.24 6.80
C LYS A 233 16.14 -16.03 5.49
N LEU A 234 15.55 -15.52 4.41
CA LEU A 234 15.68 -16.12 3.08
C LEU A 234 17.12 -16.03 2.56
N ALA A 235 17.79 -14.89 2.76
CA ALA A 235 19.18 -14.69 2.34
C ALA A 235 20.15 -15.66 3.05
N GLU A 236 19.95 -15.95 4.35
CA GLU A 236 20.68 -16.99 5.09
C GLU A 236 20.49 -18.37 4.47
N GLY A 237 19.30 -18.64 3.91
CA GLY A 237 19.02 -19.85 3.17
C GLY A 237 19.58 -19.88 1.73
N GLY A 238 20.25 -18.81 1.28
CA GLY A 238 20.79 -18.68 -0.07
C GLY A 238 19.83 -18.11 -1.09
N PHE A 239 18.65 -17.61 -0.68
CA PHE A 239 17.62 -17.04 -1.56
C PHE A 239 17.65 -15.50 -1.47
N ARG A 240 18.25 -14.85 -2.45
CA ARG A 240 18.36 -13.38 -2.53
C ARG A 240 17.48 -12.79 -3.62
N LEU A 241 17.38 -13.50 -4.73
CA LEU A 241 16.58 -13.13 -5.88
C LEU A 241 15.27 -13.93 -5.94
N ILE A 242 14.27 -13.38 -6.56
CA ILE A 242 12.99 -14.08 -6.76
C ILE A 242 13.22 -15.34 -7.62
N GLY A 243 14.12 -15.26 -8.60
CA GLY A 243 14.52 -16.42 -9.40
C GLY A 243 15.02 -17.61 -8.58
N ASP A 244 15.73 -17.36 -7.47
CA ASP A 244 16.24 -18.42 -6.59
C ASP A 244 15.11 -19.25 -5.96
N LEU A 245 13.91 -18.66 -5.80
CA LEU A 245 12.75 -19.33 -5.19
C LEU A 245 12.01 -20.28 -6.13
N ARG A 246 12.22 -20.16 -7.44
CA ARG A 246 11.45 -20.89 -8.46
C ARG A 246 11.63 -22.40 -8.39
N GLU A 247 12.87 -22.81 -8.27
CA GLU A 247 13.26 -24.23 -8.25
C GLU A 247 13.63 -24.71 -6.84
N ALA A 248 13.49 -23.83 -5.84
CA ALA A 248 13.82 -24.16 -4.47
C ALA A 248 12.97 -25.33 -3.94
N PRO A 249 13.58 -26.31 -3.23
CA PRO A 249 12.83 -27.37 -2.58
C PRO A 249 11.78 -26.79 -1.61
N VAL A 250 10.55 -27.25 -1.70
CA VAL A 250 9.42 -26.74 -0.89
C VAL A 250 9.71 -26.89 0.60
N GLU A 251 10.35 -28.00 1.00
CA GLU A 251 10.75 -28.28 2.39
C GLU A 251 11.75 -27.24 2.92
N LYS A 252 12.67 -26.79 2.08
CA LYS A 252 13.65 -25.75 2.44
C LYS A 252 12.95 -24.41 2.62
N LEU A 253 12.04 -24.04 1.70
CA LEU A 253 11.23 -22.83 1.82
C LEU A 253 10.29 -22.89 3.02
N PHE A 254 9.70 -24.05 3.33
CA PHE A 254 8.85 -24.21 4.50
C PHE A 254 9.63 -24.01 5.81
N ARG A 255 10.88 -24.51 5.91
CA ARG A 255 11.75 -24.29 7.09
C ARG A 255 12.09 -22.81 7.29
N LEU A 256 12.28 -22.05 6.20
CA LEU A 256 12.69 -20.65 6.26
C LEU A 256 11.47 -19.70 6.42
N ALA A 257 10.39 -19.95 5.73
CA ALA A 257 9.23 -19.06 5.64
C ALA A 257 7.93 -19.67 6.20
N GLY A 258 7.99 -20.87 6.79
CA GLY A 258 6.81 -21.57 7.30
C GLY A 258 5.78 -21.83 6.20
N LYS A 259 4.52 -21.67 6.53
CA LYS A 259 3.38 -21.87 5.61
C LYS A 259 3.39 -20.96 4.37
N ASP A 260 4.17 -19.89 4.39
CA ASP A 260 4.31 -18.99 3.24
C ASP A 260 5.29 -19.53 2.18
N GLY A 261 6.11 -20.54 2.49
CA GLY A 261 7.09 -21.12 1.56
C GLY A 261 6.53 -21.53 0.20
N PRO A 262 5.48 -22.37 0.14
CA PRO A 262 4.86 -22.76 -1.13
C PRO A 262 4.30 -21.58 -1.92
N ARG A 263 3.73 -20.59 -1.21
CA ARG A 263 3.24 -19.35 -1.82
C ARG A 263 4.37 -18.55 -2.46
N LEU A 264 5.51 -18.41 -1.81
CA LEU A 264 6.68 -17.69 -2.36
C LEU A 264 7.17 -18.32 -3.65
N ARG A 265 7.22 -19.67 -3.72
CA ARG A 265 7.57 -20.38 -4.94
C ARG A 265 6.57 -20.12 -6.07
N ASN A 266 5.27 -20.12 -5.77
CA ASN A 266 4.24 -19.80 -6.75
C ASN A 266 4.40 -18.37 -7.28
N LEU A 267 4.59 -17.39 -6.40
CA LEU A 267 4.81 -16.00 -6.79
C LEU A 267 6.06 -15.84 -7.68
N ALA A 268 7.14 -16.54 -7.36
CA ALA A 268 8.35 -16.56 -8.19
C ALA A 268 8.12 -17.11 -9.61
N ASN A 269 7.12 -17.96 -9.79
CA ASN A 269 6.66 -18.47 -11.07
C ASN A 269 5.53 -17.64 -11.70
N GLY A 270 5.26 -16.44 -11.19
CA GLY A 270 4.19 -15.58 -11.70
C GLY A 270 2.78 -16.03 -11.32
N ILE A 271 2.63 -16.99 -10.40
CA ILE A 271 1.35 -17.58 -10.02
C ILE A 271 0.83 -16.96 -8.73
N ASP A 272 -0.29 -16.25 -8.82
CA ASP A 272 -1.03 -15.74 -7.66
C ASP A 272 -2.54 -16.00 -7.87
N PRO A 273 -3.11 -17.02 -7.24
CA PRO A 273 -4.52 -17.39 -7.44
C PRO A 273 -5.50 -16.50 -6.68
N ARG A 274 -5.03 -15.51 -5.93
CA ARG A 274 -5.90 -14.66 -5.14
C ARG A 274 -6.74 -13.76 -6.04
N GLN A 275 -8.03 -13.78 -5.79
CA GLN A 275 -9.00 -12.88 -6.43
C GLN A 275 -9.14 -11.57 -5.67
N VAL A 276 -9.70 -10.56 -6.33
CA VAL A 276 -10.11 -9.31 -5.69
C VAL A 276 -11.34 -9.57 -4.83
N THR A 277 -11.22 -9.25 -3.54
CA THR A 277 -12.28 -9.50 -2.53
C THR A 277 -12.69 -8.16 -1.92
N PRO A 278 -13.82 -7.57 -2.38
CA PRO A 278 -14.27 -6.25 -1.93
C PRO A 278 -14.52 -6.17 -0.43
N GLU A 279 -15.05 -7.22 0.15
CA GLU A 279 -15.38 -7.29 1.56
C GLU A 279 -14.31 -8.09 2.32
N ARG A 280 -13.81 -7.49 3.39
CA ARG A 280 -12.89 -8.14 4.33
C ARG A 280 -13.47 -8.06 5.72
N GLU A 281 -13.59 -9.21 6.36
CA GLU A 281 -13.96 -9.28 7.77
C GLU A 281 -12.91 -8.56 8.63
N THR A 282 -13.37 -7.68 9.52
CA THR A 282 -12.50 -7.01 10.50
C THR A 282 -12.05 -8.01 11.56
N LYS A 283 -10.76 -8.35 11.56
CA LYS A 283 -10.20 -9.33 12.50
C LYS A 283 -9.85 -8.74 13.86
N SER A 284 -9.53 -7.45 13.92
CA SER A 284 -9.17 -6.77 15.17
C SER A 284 -9.43 -5.27 15.09
N VAL A 285 -9.76 -4.67 16.23
CA VAL A 285 -9.86 -3.22 16.41
C VAL A 285 -8.92 -2.82 17.54
N SER A 286 -8.04 -1.86 17.31
CA SER A 286 -7.03 -1.46 18.28
C SER A 286 -6.87 0.05 18.39
N SER A 287 -6.30 0.50 19.50
CA SER A 287 -5.81 1.86 19.70
C SER A 287 -4.45 1.79 20.36
N GLU A 288 -3.51 2.58 19.88
CA GLU A 288 -2.17 2.67 20.48
C GLU A 288 -1.71 4.13 20.54
N THR A 289 -0.72 4.39 21.39
CA THR A 289 -0.05 5.68 21.48
C THR A 289 1.43 5.46 21.74
N THR A 290 2.26 6.41 21.30
CA THR A 290 3.67 6.48 21.66
C THR A 290 3.83 7.56 22.73
N LEU A 291 4.55 7.23 23.80
CA LEU A 291 4.79 8.13 24.93
C LEU A 291 6.00 9.01 24.63
N ASP A 292 5.94 10.29 25.01
CA ASP A 292 7.07 11.23 24.83
C ASP A 292 8.26 10.92 25.74
N VAL A 293 8.01 10.24 26.87
CA VAL A 293 8.99 9.72 27.82
C VAL A 293 8.65 8.27 28.16
N ASP A 294 9.67 7.51 28.58
CA ASP A 294 9.43 6.16 29.06
C ASP A 294 8.81 6.21 30.46
N LEU A 295 7.76 5.40 30.67
CA LEU A 295 7.07 5.25 31.94
C LEU A 295 7.22 3.79 32.38
N ALA A 296 7.53 3.60 33.68
CA ALA A 296 7.77 2.28 34.26
C ALA A 296 6.72 1.89 35.32
N HIS A 297 5.99 2.87 35.86
CA HIS A 297 5.08 2.63 36.98
C HIS A 297 3.65 2.41 36.49
N PHE A 298 3.00 1.42 37.09
CA PHE A 298 1.62 1.06 36.80
C PHE A 298 0.66 2.26 36.88
N GLU A 299 0.80 3.07 37.93
CA GLU A 299 -0.06 4.22 38.23
C GLU A 299 -0.02 5.28 37.12
N GLU A 300 1.10 5.40 36.41
CA GLU A 300 1.26 6.32 35.27
C GLU A 300 0.67 5.74 33.99
N LEU A 301 0.77 4.43 33.79
CA LEU A 301 0.30 3.72 32.60
C LEU A 301 -1.20 3.44 32.63
N GLU A 302 -1.79 3.24 33.81
CA GLU A 302 -3.21 2.90 33.98
C GLU A 302 -4.16 3.94 33.36
N PRO A 303 -4.01 5.27 33.57
CA PRO A 303 -4.86 6.28 32.94
C PRO A 303 -4.72 6.31 31.40
N ILE A 304 -3.53 5.97 30.91
CA ILE A 304 -3.27 5.90 29.45
C ILE A 304 -4.01 4.71 28.85
N LEU A 305 -3.94 3.55 29.51
CA LEU A 305 -4.67 2.36 29.13
C LEU A 305 -6.18 2.60 29.11
N TRP A 306 -6.72 3.30 30.10
CA TRP A 306 -8.13 3.68 30.14
C TRP A 306 -8.55 4.46 28.89
N ARG A 307 -7.82 5.52 28.55
CA ARG A 307 -8.08 6.33 27.34
C ARG A 307 -8.01 5.52 26.05
N LEU A 308 -7.09 4.55 25.96
CA LEU A 308 -6.98 3.66 24.80
C LEU A 308 -8.18 2.68 24.74
N CYS A 309 -8.66 2.20 25.88
CA CYS A 309 -9.86 1.35 25.96
C CYS A 309 -11.13 2.12 25.56
N GLU A 310 -11.29 3.37 25.99
CA GLU A 310 -12.39 4.23 25.57
C GLU A 310 -12.37 4.46 24.04
N LYS A 311 -11.21 4.77 23.48
CA LYS A 311 -11.02 4.96 22.04
C LYS A 311 -11.32 3.67 21.26
N THR A 312 -10.92 2.52 21.77
CA THR A 312 -11.19 1.21 21.17
C THR A 312 -12.67 0.88 21.25
N SER A 313 -13.32 1.12 22.40
CA SER A 313 -14.76 0.96 22.59
C SER A 313 -15.56 1.81 21.61
N LYS A 314 -15.20 3.10 21.43
CA LYS A 314 -15.83 3.99 20.46
C LYS A 314 -15.71 3.45 19.03
N ARG A 315 -14.56 2.90 18.66
CA ARG A 315 -14.33 2.30 17.33
C ARG A 315 -15.16 1.03 17.13
N LEU A 316 -15.23 0.16 18.14
CA LEU A 316 -16.04 -1.07 18.11
C LEU A 316 -17.51 -0.73 17.91
N LYS A 317 -18.04 0.22 18.69
CA LYS A 317 -19.45 0.67 18.58
C LYS A 317 -19.76 1.26 17.20
N ALA A 318 -18.85 2.10 16.68
CA ALA A 318 -19.04 2.71 15.35
C ALA A 318 -19.03 1.72 14.20
N GLN A 319 -18.48 0.52 14.39
CA GLN A 319 -18.43 -0.56 13.41
C GLN A 319 -19.40 -1.71 13.74
N GLU A 320 -20.21 -1.55 14.79
CA GLU A 320 -21.15 -2.59 15.28
C GLU A 320 -20.46 -3.93 15.61
N LEU A 321 -19.17 -3.87 16.03
CA LEU A 321 -18.36 -5.03 16.35
C LEU A 321 -18.24 -5.22 17.87
N ALA A 322 -18.06 -6.47 18.30
CA ALA A 322 -17.72 -6.84 19.67
C ALA A 322 -16.53 -7.79 19.70
N GLY A 323 -15.57 -7.52 20.59
CA GLY A 323 -14.36 -8.33 20.73
C GLY A 323 -14.43 -9.28 21.94
N ARG A 324 -13.93 -10.51 21.78
CA ARG A 324 -13.84 -11.51 22.86
C ARG A 324 -12.43 -11.65 23.42
N THR A 325 -11.41 -11.23 22.71
CA THR A 325 -10.02 -11.29 23.16
C THR A 325 -9.46 -9.89 23.28
N VAL A 326 -8.96 -9.56 24.46
CA VAL A 326 -8.22 -8.31 24.74
C VAL A 326 -6.73 -8.63 24.68
N THR A 327 -6.00 -7.90 23.85
CA THR A 327 -4.54 -8.02 23.73
C THR A 327 -3.89 -6.71 24.15
N LEU A 328 -3.09 -6.76 25.18
CA LEU A 328 -2.19 -5.67 25.57
C LEU A 328 -0.89 -5.80 24.78
N LYS A 329 -0.44 -4.71 24.16
CA LYS A 329 0.87 -4.59 23.51
C LYS A 329 1.64 -3.48 24.20
N LEU A 330 2.80 -3.83 24.73
CA LEU A 330 3.77 -2.89 25.30
C LEU A 330 5.02 -2.88 24.42
N LYS A 331 5.61 -1.69 24.27
CA LYS A 331 6.90 -1.54 23.62
C LYS A 331 7.85 -0.87 24.60
N THR A 332 8.93 -1.56 24.93
CA THR A 332 9.91 -1.13 25.92
C THR A 332 10.90 -0.08 25.34
N ALA A 333 11.71 0.53 26.19
CA ALA A 333 12.72 1.52 25.82
C ALA A 333 13.78 0.97 24.82
N ASP A 334 14.09 -0.33 24.93
CA ASP A 334 14.99 -1.06 24.02
C ASP A 334 14.25 -1.61 22.76
N PHE A 335 13.03 -1.12 22.53
CA PHE A 335 12.18 -1.46 21.37
C PHE A 335 11.66 -2.90 21.32
N GLN A 336 11.77 -3.67 22.38
CA GLN A 336 11.15 -4.97 22.45
C GLN A 336 9.63 -4.86 22.55
N ILE A 337 8.93 -5.80 21.92
CA ILE A 337 7.46 -5.83 21.94
C ILE A 337 7.01 -7.00 22.80
N ILE A 338 6.28 -6.68 23.85
CA ILE A 338 5.62 -7.64 24.74
C ILE A 338 4.13 -7.65 24.40
N THR A 339 3.55 -8.81 24.20
CA THR A 339 2.11 -8.98 24.00
C THR A 339 1.55 -9.96 25.03
N ARG A 340 0.42 -9.59 25.63
CA ARG A 340 -0.36 -10.43 26.53
C ARG A 340 -1.82 -10.42 26.12
N ALA A 341 -2.48 -11.54 26.22
CA ALA A 341 -3.87 -11.66 25.82
C ALA A 341 -4.74 -12.31 26.91
N ALA A 342 -5.96 -11.82 27.05
CA ALA A 342 -6.98 -12.41 27.89
C ALA A 342 -8.27 -12.61 27.08
N ARG A 343 -8.87 -13.79 27.21
CA ARG A 343 -10.17 -14.10 26.60
C ARG A 343 -11.27 -13.77 27.59
N LEU A 344 -12.23 -12.97 27.14
CA LEU A 344 -13.42 -12.62 27.93
C LEU A 344 -14.47 -13.73 27.83
N PRO A 345 -15.29 -13.92 28.85
CA PRO A 345 -16.41 -14.87 28.82
C PRO A 345 -17.36 -14.58 27.66
N GLU A 346 -17.66 -13.29 27.43
CA GLU A 346 -18.56 -12.82 26.40
C GLU A 346 -17.91 -11.72 25.55
N PRO A 347 -18.28 -11.59 24.25
CA PRO A 347 -17.89 -10.47 23.44
C PRO A 347 -18.38 -9.14 24.02
N THR A 348 -17.59 -8.09 23.91
CA THR A 348 -17.93 -6.77 24.45
C THR A 348 -17.45 -5.64 23.58
N GLN A 349 -18.14 -4.50 23.68
CA GLN A 349 -17.69 -3.19 23.18
C GLN A 349 -17.47 -2.20 24.34
N LEU A 350 -17.68 -2.61 25.59
CA LEU A 350 -17.66 -1.71 26.76
C LEU A 350 -16.23 -1.41 27.20
N ALA A 351 -15.88 -0.13 27.27
CA ALA A 351 -14.56 0.33 27.71
C ALA A 351 -14.16 -0.24 29.07
N ALA A 352 -15.09 -0.25 30.02
CA ALA A 352 -14.83 -0.76 31.37
C ALA A 352 -14.43 -2.24 31.38
N ARG A 353 -15.07 -3.09 30.56
CA ARG A 353 -14.71 -4.51 30.44
C ARG A 353 -13.37 -4.73 29.74
N LEU A 354 -13.11 -3.95 28.68
CA LEU A 354 -11.80 -3.96 28.00
C LEU A 354 -10.69 -3.53 28.94
N PHE A 355 -10.95 -2.46 29.71
CA PHE A 355 -10.01 -1.92 30.68
C PHE A 355 -9.73 -2.89 31.82
N ALA A 356 -10.75 -3.51 32.43
CA ALA A 356 -10.55 -4.47 33.50
C ALA A 356 -9.59 -5.59 33.08
N ALA A 357 -9.83 -6.19 31.90
CA ALA A 357 -8.93 -7.22 31.38
C ALA A 357 -7.53 -6.69 31.04
N GLY A 358 -7.45 -5.51 30.40
CA GLY A 358 -6.18 -4.88 30.05
C GLY A 358 -5.36 -4.46 31.28
N ARG A 359 -6.03 -3.99 32.33
CA ARG A 359 -5.44 -3.60 33.61
C ARG A 359 -4.79 -4.79 34.33
N ASP A 360 -5.48 -5.94 34.36
CA ASP A 360 -4.92 -7.16 34.94
C ASP A 360 -3.71 -7.67 34.15
N LEU A 361 -3.70 -7.51 32.83
CA LEU A 361 -2.55 -7.84 32.01
C LEU A 361 -1.39 -6.86 32.26
N LEU A 362 -1.67 -5.56 32.38
CA LEU A 362 -0.66 -4.54 32.65
C LEU A 362 0.02 -4.73 34.01
N LYS A 363 -0.75 -5.03 35.06
CA LYS A 363 -0.22 -5.28 36.41
C LYS A 363 0.80 -6.42 36.51
N ARG A 364 0.79 -7.35 35.54
CA ARG A 364 1.72 -8.48 35.50
C ARG A 364 3.05 -8.14 34.87
N GLU A 365 3.09 -7.00 34.16
CA GLU A 365 4.28 -6.56 33.41
C GLU A 365 4.98 -5.35 34.06
N CYS A 366 4.32 -4.68 35.03
CA CYS A 366 4.89 -3.66 35.89
C CYS A 366 5.13 -4.28 37.29
#